data_de222eeff845889e280c6a8c8b131264
#
_entry.id   de222eeff845889e280c6a8c8b131264
#
_cell.length_a   1.000
_cell.length_b   1.000
_cell.length_c   1.000
_cell.angle_alpha   90.00
_cell.angle_beta   90.00
_cell.angle_gamma   90.00
#
_symmetry.space_group_name_H-M   'P 1'
#
loop_
_entity.id
_entity.type
_entity.pdbx_description
1 polymer ?
#
loop_
_entity_poly.entity_id
_entity_poly.type
_entity_poly.pdbx_seq_one_letter_code
_entity_poly.pdbx_strand_id
1 'polypeptide(L)'
;MVLAVISVTLMSAQAKLIGTDYDPIQIAFIRAIIVMILLSPIIYKLGGVKFLKTKKSFLHFFRSIAGVIGNVLFFYSFQRLPIADVTVISMAVPIFSSILALIILNEIIGWRRWTAIMFGFLGVIIALDPSINMKFASITALLATLMWSITIIFLRILGSTEHPVKTVFYFMFVSFLATLFFQPFVWKNPSLDVWFLLIGLSICAFFTQTLMTYALQKAEASIVSPFNYTGIIWAIIFDLLIWNVLPVTSTIIGGLIITISGIYIFNRETKSLKRKF
;
A
#
# COMPACT_ATOMS: atom_id res chain seq x y z
N MET A 1 -0.58 12.80 -7.20
CA MET A 1 -1.22 11.80 -6.34
C MET A 1 -2.33 11.02 -7.06
N VAL A 2 -3.30 11.64 -7.71
CA VAL A 2 -4.37 10.92 -8.43
C VAL A 2 -3.82 9.87 -9.40
N LEU A 3 -2.84 10.21 -10.23
CA LEU A 3 -2.20 9.23 -11.13
C LEU A 3 -1.56 8.05 -10.39
N ALA A 4 -0.98 8.29 -9.21
CA ALA A 4 -0.44 7.21 -8.38
C ALA A 4 -1.54 6.28 -7.88
N VAL A 5 -2.69 6.84 -7.50
CA VAL A 5 -3.87 6.09 -7.06
C VAL A 5 -4.48 5.28 -8.20
N ILE A 6 -4.61 5.85 -9.39
CA ILE A 6 -5.04 5.10 -10.60
C ILE A 6 -4.07 3.95 -10.88
N SER A 7 -2.76 4.21 -10.82
CA SER A 7 -1.74 3.18 -11.07
C SER A 7 -1.80 2.05 -10.06
N VAL A 8 -2.00 2.32 -8.76
CA VAL A 8 -2.13 1.25 -7.76
C VAL A 8 -3.40 0.45 -7.94
N THR A 9 -4.51 1.10 -8.31
CA THR A 9 -5.77 0.38 -8.54
C THR A 9 -5.69 -0.50 -9.80
N LEU A 10 -5.05 0.00 -10.86
CA LEU A 10 -4.78 -0.80 -12.06
C LEU A 10 -3.85 -1.97 -11.77
N MET A 11 -2.81 -1.77 -10.95
CA MET A 11 -1.94 -2.84 -10.45
C MET A 11 -2.76 -3.92 -9.71
N SER A 12 -3.72 -3.50 -8.88
CA SER A 12 -4.60 -4.41 -8.13
C SER A 12 -5.52 -5.20 -9.05
N ALA A 13 -6.05 -4.55 -10.11
CA ALA A 13 -6.85 -5.22 -11.15
C ALA A 13 -6.03 -6.28 -11.89
N GLN A 14 -4.80 -5.98 -12.26
CA GLN A 14 -3.91 -6.96 -12.90
C GLN A 14 -3.57 -8.13 -11.96
N ALA A 15 -3.34 -7.88 -10.66
CA ALA A 15 -3.13 -8.94 -9.68
C ALA A 15 -4.35 -9.87 -9.58
N LYS A 16 -5.57 -9.30 -9.63
CA LYS A 16 -6.83 -10.08 -9.65
C LYS A 16 -7.02 -10.86 -10.95
N LEU A 17 -6.65 -10.30 -12.11
CA LEU A 17 -6.70 -10.98 -13.42
C LEU A 17 -5.71 -12.14 -13.52
N ILE A 18 -4.52 -12.03 -12.90
CA ILE A 18 -3.54 -13.13 -12.80
C ILE A 18 -4.18 -14.34 -12.09
N GLY A 19 -5.10 -14.09 -11.16
CA GLY A 19 -5.87 -15.13 -10.49
C GLY A 19 -5.09 -15.88 -9.42
N THR A 20 -5.76 -16.87 -8.83
CA THR A 20 -5.22 -17.67 -7.72
C THR A 20 -4.26 -18.77 -8.16
N ASP A 21 -4.09 -18.97 -9.46
CA ASP A 21 -3.19 -19.98 -10.03
C ASP A 21 -1.71 -19.66 -9.81
N TYR A 22 -1.40 -18.39 -9.56
CA TYR A 22 -0.04 -17.89 -9.30
C TYR A 22 0.07 -17.37 -7.89
N ASP A 23 1.09 -17.85 -7.18
CA ASP A 23 1.31 -17.46 -5.80
C ASP A 23 1.65 -15.95 -5.68
N PRO A 24 1.08 -15.22 -4.71
CA PRO A 24 1.41 -13.83 -4.42
C PRO A 24 2.91 -13.56 -4.23
N ILE A 25 3.64 -14.53 -3.70
CA ILE A 25 5.10 -14.44 -3.51
C ILE A 25 5.82 -14.41 -4.87
N GLN A 26 5.37 -15.21 -5.84
CA GLN A 26 5.92 -15.19 -7.20
C GLN A 26 5.62 -13.87 -7.90
N ILE A 27 4.41 -13.33 -7.75
CA ILE A 27 4.04 -12.01 -8.30
C ILE A 27 4.94 -10.93 -7.70
N ALA A 28 5.15 -10.93 -6.40
CA ALA A 28 6.01 -9.97 -5.71
C ALA A 28 7.48 -10.09 -6.16
N PHE A 29 7.97 -11.30 -6.42
CA PHE A 29 9.31 -11.58 -6.93
C PHE A 29 9.54 -10.98 -8.31
N ILE A 30 8.68 -11.32 -9.28
CA ILE A 30 8.79 -10.84 -10.65
C ILE A 30 8.66 -9.32 -10.70
N ARG A 31 7.70 -8.75 -9.95
CA ARG A 31 7.55 -7.31 -9.81
C ARG A 31 8.83 -6.64 -9.29
N ALA A 32 9.47 -7.23 -8.28
CA ALA A 32 10.68 -6.65 -7.70
C ALA A 32 11.81 -6.57 -8.74
N ILE A 33 12.00 -7.61 -9.54
CA ILE A 33 13.01 -7.63 -10.61
C ILE A 33 12.72 -6.56 -11.65
N ILE A 34 11.48 -6.52 -12.18
CA ILE A 34 11.12 -5.59 -13.26
C ILE A 34 11.24 -4.14 -12.77
N VAL A 35 10.76 -3.84 -11.55
CA VAL A 35 10.89 -2.48 -11.00
C VAL A 35 12.35 -2.08 -10.76
N MET A 36 13.23 -2.99 -10.33
CA MET A 36 14.66 -2.71 -10.22
C MET A 36 15.30 -2.42 -11.59
N ILE A 37 14.90 -3.14 -12.63
CA ILE A 37 15.35 -2.87 -14.00
C ILE A 37 14.88 -1.47 -14.44
N LEU A 38 13.62 -1.11 -14.20
CA LEU A 38 13.09 0.23 -14.52
C LEU A 38 13.74 1.36 -13.71
N LEU A 39 14.20 1.09 -12.50
CA LEU A 39 14.93 2.05 -11.66
C LEU A 39 16.40 2.22 -12.07
N SER A 40 17.00 1.22 -12.73
CA SER A 40 18.44 1.19 -13.00
C SER A 40 18.95 2.41 -13.79
N PRO A 41 18.27 2.93 -14.85
CA PRO A 41 18.73 4.13 -15.57
C PRO A 41 18.65 5.39 -14.71
N ILE A 42 17.66 5.47 -13.79
CA ILE A 42 17.54 6.60 -12.88
C ILE A 42 18.67 6.58 -11.86
N ILE A 43 18.97 5.41 -11.29
CA ILE A 43 20.07 5.20 -10.33
C ILE A 43 21.40 5.53 -11.00
N TYR A 44 21.61 5.10 -12.24
CA TYR A 44 22.82 5.41 -13.00
C TYR A 44 23.03 6.94 -13.13
N LYS A 45 21.99 7.67 -13.50
CA LYS A 45 22.04 9.15 -13.62
C LYS A 45 22.28 9.86 -12.28
N LEU A 46 21.87 9.25 -11.15
CA LEU A 46 22.04 9.82 -9.79
C LEU A 46 23.41 9.47 -9.15
N GLY A 47 24.30 8.79 -9.87
CA GLY A 47 25.64 8.45 -9.38
C GLY A 47 25.90 6.95 -9.19
N GLY A 48 25.05 6.10 -9.77
CA GLY A 48 25.21 4.64 -9.81
C GLY A 48 25.21 4.01 -8.40
N VAL A 49 26.06 3.03 -8.20
CA VAL A 49 26.16 2.28 -6.92
C VAL A 49 26.56 3.19 -5.74
N LYS A 50 27.32 4.26 -5.99
CA LYS A 50 27.69 5.22 -4.94
C LYS A 50 26.49 5.93 -4.35
N PHE A 51 25.48 6.23 -5.17
CA PHE A 51 24.22 6.83 -4.74
C PHE A 51 23.46 5.94 -3.74
N LEU A 52 23.56 4.62 -3.88
CA LEU A 52 22.84 3.66 -3.02
C LEU A 52 23.44 3.55 -1.60
N LYS A 53 24.65 4.07 -1.34
CA LYS A 53 25.22 4.02 0.02
C LYS A 53 24.30 4.71 1.03
N THR A 54 24.03 4.05 2.16
CA THR A 54 23.22 4.54 3.26
C THR A 54 23.82 4.19 4.61
N LYS A 55 23.63 5.06 5.58
CA LYS A 55 23.92 4.78 7.00
C LYS A 55 22.70 4.23 7.76
N LYS A 56 21.55 4.12 7.08
CA LYS A 56 20.26 3.71 7.67
C LYS A 56 19.76 2.36 7.14
N SER A 57 20.69 1.45 6.85
CA SER A 57 20.38 0.11 6.30
C SER A 57 19.36 -0.67 7.14
N PHE A 58 19.45 -0.56 8.47
CA PHE A 58 18.52 -1.18 9.41
C PHE A 58 17.07 -0.68 9.21
N LEU A 59 16.88 0.64 9.08
CA LEU A 59 15.55 1.23 8.84
C LEU A 59 14.99 0.81 7.47
N HIS A 60 15.85 0.80 6.43
CA HIS A 60 15.46 0.30 5.13
C HIS A 60 15.03 -1.17 5.17
N PHE A 61 15.76 -2.01 5.92
CA PHE A 61 15.46 -3.43 6.06
C PHE A 61 14.08 -3.66 6.71
N PHE A 62 13.81 -3.08 7.90
CA PHE A 62 12.54 -3.26 8.60
C PHE A 62 11.36 -2.67 7.82
N ARG A 63 11.54 -1.48 7.24
CA ARG A 63 10.56 -0.89 6.33
C ARG A 63 10.23 -1.84 5.18
N SER A 64 11.25 -2.44 4.60
CA SER A 64 11.09 -3.30 3.44
C SER A 64 10.45 -4.64 3.80
N ILE A 65 10.83 -5.27 4.90
CA ILE A 65 10.19 -6.52 5.36
C ILE A 65 8.71 -6.30 5.62
N ALA A 66 8.33 -5.25 6.37
CA ALA A 66 6.92 -4.92 6.58
C ALA A 66 6.19 -4.69 5.24
N GLY A 67 6.83 -3.96 4.32
CA GLY A 67 6.28 -3.70 2.99
C GLY A 67 6.14 -4.96 2.14
N VAL A 68 7.08 -5.91 2.20
CA VAL A 68 7.00 -7.19 1.46
C VAL A 68 5.85 -8.04 1.98
N ILE A 69 5.76 -8.21 3.30
CA ILE A 69 4.66 -8.95 3.93
C ILE A 69 3.32 -8.30 3.55
N GLY A 70 3.20 -6.98 3.70
CA GLY A 70 1.99 -6.25 3.32
C GLY A 70 1.61 -6.43 1.85
N ASN A 71 2.58 -6.38 0.93
CA ASN A 71 2.31 -6.58 -0.50
C ASN A 71 1.86 -7.99 -0.84
N VAL A 72 2.50 -9.01 -0.29
CA VAL A 72 2.11 -10.42 -0.51
C VAL A 72 0.68 -10.65 -0.01
N LEU A 73 0.35 -10.14 1.18
CA LEU A 73 -0.99 -10.22 1.75
C LEU A 73 -2.02 -9.44 0.92
N PHE A 74 -1.67 -8.25 0.39
CA PHE A 74 -2.55 -7.51 -0.52
C PHE A 74 -2.79 -8.26 -1.82
N PHE A 75 -1.75 -8.82 -2.46
CA PHE A 75 -1.94 -9.62 -3.67
C PHE A 75 -2.82 -10.84 -3.40
N TYR A 76 -2.62 -11.53 -2.29
CA TYR A 76 -3.49 -12.63 -1.87
C TYR A 76 -4.95 -12.20 -1.77
N SER A 77 -5.21 -11.02 -1.19
CA SER A 77 -6.55 -10.48 -1.00
C SER A 77 -7.18 -10.04 -2.32
N PHE A 78 -6.43 -9.32 -3.18
CA PHE A 78 -6.92 -8.88 -4.50
C PHE A 78 -7.25 -10.04 -5.43
N GLN A 79 -6.54 -11.16 -5.34
CA GLN A 79 -6.87 -12.35 -6.11
C GLN A 79 -8.22 -13.00 -5.73
N ARG A 80 -8.73 -12.72 -4.53
CA ARG A 80 -9.88 -13.45 -3.93
C ARG A 80 -11.09 -12.60 -3.62
N LEU A 81 -10.92 -11.28 -3.58
CA LEU A 81 -11.97 -10.32 -3.22
C LEU A 81 -12.18 -9.29 -4.34
N PRO A 82 -13.32 -8.59 -4.36
CA PRO A 82 -13.49 -7.38 -5.13
C PRO A 82 -12.41 -6.35 -4.76
N ILE A 83 -11.94 -5.59 -5.77
CA ILE A 83 -10.90 -4.58 -5.55
C ILE A 83 -11.42 -3.50 -4.60
N ALA A 84 -12.70 -3.13 -4.74
CA ALA A 84 -13.36 -2.15 -3.87
C ALA A 84 -13.31 -2.55 -2.39
N ASP A 85 -13.58 -3.83 -2.05
CA ASP A 85 -13.57 -4.33 -0.68
C ASP A 85 -12.18 -4.22 -0.05
N VAL A 86 -11.15 -4.69 -0.75
CA VAL A 86 -9.75 -4.60 -0.29
C VAL A 86 -9.30 -3.13 -0.17
N THR A 87 -9.73 -2.28 -1.12
CA THR A 87 -9.39 -0.85 -1.12
C THR A 87 -10.02 -0.16 0.09
N VAL A 88 -11.29 -0.44 0.41
CA VAL A 88 -11.97 0.12 1.60
C VAL A 88 -11.24 -0.29 2.88
N ILE A 89 -10.87 -1.56 3.03
CA ILE A 89 -10.11 -2.03 4.19
C ILE A 89 -8.75 -1.29 4.26
N SER A 90 -8.08 -1.09 3.13
CA SER A 90 -6.80 -0.36 3.08
C SER A 90 -6.91 1.11 3.47
N MET A 91 -8.09 1.72 3.36
CA MET A 91 -8.35 3.10 3.83
C MET A 91 -8.26 3.24 5.36
N ALA A 92 -8.17 2.14 6.11
CA ALA A 92 -7.87 2.16 7.55
C ALA A 92 -6.39 2.50 7.88
N VAL A 93 -5.52 2.68 6.88
CA VAL A 93 -4.10 3.08 7.08
C VAL A 93 -3.95 4.28 8.02
N PRO A 94 -4.71 5.40 7.91
CA PRO A 94 -4.57 6.53 8.83
C PRO A 94 -4.90 6.17 10.28
N ILE A 95 -5.80 5.23 10.50
CA ILE A 95 -6.18 4.74 11.84
C ILE A 95 -4.99 3.99 12.45
N PHE A 96 -4.47 2.98 11.76
CA PHE A 96 -3.33 2.20 12.23
C PHE A 96 -2.07 3.04 12.35
N SER A 97 -1.78 3.93 11.38
CA SER A 97 -0.60 4.79 11.43
C SER A 97 -0.66 5.78 12.59
N SER A 98 -1.84 6.27 13.00
CA SER A 98 -1.97 7.12 14.18
C SER A 98 -1.65 6.36 15.47
N ILE A 99 -2.12 5.12 15.61
CA ILE A 99 -1.80 4.27 16.77
C ILE A 99 -0.30 3.93 16.80
N LEU A 100 0.27 3.59 15.65
CA LEU A 100 1.70 3.29 15.55
C LEU A 100 2.56 4.53 15.83
N ALA A 101 2.13 5.73 15.44
CA ALA A 101 2.82 6.98 15.75
C ALA A 101 2.85 7.24 17.26
N LEU A 102 1.79 6.93 18.01
CA LEU A 102 1.79 6.95 19.47
C LEU A 102 2.88 6.04 20.06
N ILE A 103 2.96 4.79 19.57
CA ILE A 103 3.84 3.76 20.12
C ILE A 103 5.29 3.95 19.69
N ILE A 104 5.53 4.24 18.41
CA ILE A 104 6.88 4.26 17.81
C ILE A 104 7.51 5.66 17.87
N LEU A 105 6.71 6.71 17.65
CA LEU A 105 7.18 8.09 17.60
C LEU A 105 6.92 8.85 18.91
N ASN A 106 6.30 8.21 19.91
CA ASN A 106 5.87 8.82 21.18
C ASN A 106 5.02 10.09 20.98
N GLU A 107 4.21 10.12 19.91
CA GLU A 107 3.29 11.24 19.65
C GLU A 107 2.10 11.19 20.61
N ILE A 108 1.72 12.32 21.21
CA ILE A 108 0.53 12.38 22.08
C ILE A 108 -0.73 12.46 21.23
N ILE A 109 -1.62 11.49 21.39
CA ILE A 109 -2.93 11.46 20.75
C ILE A 109 -3.96 12.08 21.68
N GLY A 110 -4.53 13.24 21.30
CA GLY A 110 -5.61 13.87 22.04
C GLY A 110 -6.93 13.08 21.93
N TRP A 111 -7.84 13.27 22.92
CA TRP A 111 -9.09 12.52 23.01
C TRP A 111 -9.96 12.56 21.74
N ARG A 112 -9.96 13.69 21.00
CA ARG A 112 -10.70 13.84 19.73
C ARG A 112 -10.15 12.95 18.61
N ARG A 113 -8.85 12.65 18.58
CA ARG A 113 -8.26 11.68 17.63
C ARG A 113 -8.61 10.26 18.05
N TRP A 114 -8.66 9.97 19.36
CA TRP A 114 -9.12 8.69 19.87
C TRP A 114 -10.56 8.38 19.49
N THR A 115 -11.49 9.35 19.59
CA THR A 115 -12.87 9.15 19.15
C THR A 115 -12.94 8.84 17.65
N ALA A 116 -12.19 9.55 16.80
CA ALA A 116 -12.17 9.28 15.37
C ALA A 116 -11.56 7.90 15.05
N ILE A 117 -10.53 7.46 15.79
CA ILE A 117 -9.96 6.11 15.67
C ILE A 117 -11.03 5.06 15.98
N MET A 118 -11.78 5.22 17.07
CA MET A 118 -12.85 4.29 17.46
C MET A 118 -13.95 4.20 16.39
N PHE A 119 -14.42 5.35 15.88
CA PHE A 119 -15.39 5.36 14.77
C PHE A 119 -14.82 4.73 13.50
N GLY A 120 -13.56 4.96 13.17
CA GLY A 120 -12.91 4.32 12.04
C GLY A 120 -12.84 2.81 12.19
N PHE A 121 -12.54 2.28 13.39
CA PHE A 121 -12.58 0.85 13.67
C PHE A 121 -13.97 0.25 13.51
N LEU A 122 -15.03 0.94 13.95
CA LEU A 122 -16.40 0.52 13.67
C LEU A 122 -16.65 0.41 12.17
N GLY A 123 -16.17 1.38 11.38
CA GLY A 123 -16.24 1.32 9.93
C GLY A 123 -15.50 0.11 9.34
N VAL A 124 -14.33 -0.23 9.89
CA VAL A 124 -13.58 -1.44 9.48
C VAL A 124 -14.38 -2.71 9.78
N ILE A 125 -14.98 -2.83 10.97
CA ILE A 125 -15.79 -3.98 11.36
C ILE A 125 -16.99 -4.12 10.41
N ILE A 126 -17.67 -3.02 10.09
CA ILE A 126 -18.79 -3.03 9.13
C ILE A 126 -18.32 -3.44 7.73
N ALA A 127 -17.19 -2.92 7.25
CA ALA A 127 -16.64 -3.25 5.93
C ALA A 127 -16.18 -4.70 5.82
N LEU A 128 -15.64 -5.27 6.91
CA LEU A 128 -15.24 -6.68 6.98
C LEU A 128 -16.44 -7.63 6.93
N ASP A 129 -17.63 -7.14 7.28
CA ASP A 129 -18.86 -7.92 7.37
C ASP A 129 -18.65 -9.26 8.09
N PRO A 130 -18.42 -9.25 9.42
CA PRO A 130 -18.08 -10.43 10.21
C PRO A 130 -19.28 -11.36 10.40
N SER A 131 -19.97 -11.67 9.31
CA SER A 131 -20.95 -12.75 9.25
C SER A 131 -20.24 -14.11 9.38
N ILE A 132 -21.04 -15.19 9.60
CA ILE A 132 -20.54 -16.57 9.70
C ILE A 132 -19.62 -16.98 8.52
N ASN A 133 -19.67 -16.23 7.41
CA ASN A 133 -18.91 -16.45 6.18
C ASN A 133 -17.76 -15.45 5.95
N MET A 134 -17.21 -14.85 7.01
CA MET A 134 -16.08 -13.92 6.86
C MET A 134 -14.92 -14.58 6.08
N LYS A 135 -14.58 -14.03 4.94
CA LYS A 135 -13.53 -14.59 4.07
C LYS A 135 -12.16 -14.37 4.70
N PHE A 136 -11.34 -15.40 4.80
CA PHE A 136 -9.95 -15.30 5.27
C PHE A 136 -9.16 -14.19 4.53
N ALA A 137 -9.49 -13.97 3.24
CA ALA A 137 -8.90 -12.90 2.44
C ALA A 137 -9.20 -11.47 2.97
N SER A 138 -10.30 -11.25 3.70
CA SER A 138 -10.57 -9.95 4.34
C SER A 138 -9.66 -9.71 5.55
N ILE A 139 -9.37 -10.77 6.30
CA ILE A 139 -8.40 -10.70 7.41
C ILE A 139 -7.00 -10.42 6.86
N THR A 140 -6.61 -11.07 5.77
CA THR A 140 -5.31 -10.82 5.14
C THR A 140 -5.21 -9.39 4.60
N ALA A 141 -6.28 -8.80 4.06
CA ALA A 141 -6.32 -7.39 3.68
C ALA A 141 -6.12 -6.45 4.88
N LEU A 142 -6.72 -6.76 6.03
CA LEU A 142 -6.55 -5.97 7.25
C LEU A 142 -5.10 -6.06 7.79
N LEU A 143 -4.52 -7.25 7.82
CA LEU A 143 -3.13 -7.46 8.20
C LEU A 143 -2.18 -6.76 7.21
N ALA A 144 -2.47 -6.81 5.91
CA ALA A 144 -1.72 -6.07 4.90
C ALA A 144 -1.76 -4.55 5.16
N THR A 145 -2.93 -4.03 5.54
CA THR A 145 -3.12 -2.62 5.88
C THR A 145 -2.29 -2.22 7.11
N LEU A 146 -2.23 -3.08 8.13
CA LEU A 146 -1.38 -2.88 9.30
C LEU A 146 0.12 -2.86 8.90
N MET A 147 0.58 -3.84 8.11
CA MET A 147 1.97 -3.89 7.62
C MET A 147 2.32 -2.67 6.77
N TRP A 148 1.39 -2.21 5.94
CA TRP A 148 1.56 -0.99 5.16
C TRP A 148 1.65 0.25 6.05
N SER A 149 0.86 0.31 7.12
CA SER A 149 0.92 1.41 8.10
C SER A 149 2.28 1.46 8.81
N ILE A 150 2.86 0.31 9.17
CA ILE A 150 4.23 0.21 9.70
C ILE A 150 5.23 0.77 8.67
N THR A 151 5.07 0.37 7.40
CA THR A 151 5.91 0.88 6.31
C THR A 151 5.88 2.41 6.21
N ILE A 152 4.69 3.03 6.36
CA ILE A 152 4.53 4.49 6.32
C ILE A 152 5.26 5.17 7.48
N ILE A 153 5.22 4.61 8.69
CA ILE A 153 5.96 5.16 9.83
C ILE A 153 7.47 5.16 9.55
N PHE A 154 8.02 4.06 9.06
CA PHE A 154 9.42 4.00 8.68
C PHE A 154 9.78 4.94 7.51
N LEU A 155 8.85 5.13 6.54
CA LEU A 155 9.02 6.10 5.46
C LEU A 155 9.09 7.54 5.99
N ARG A 156 8.30 7.89 7.00
CA ARG A 156 8.40 9.21 7.66
C ARG A 156 9.79 9.42 8.28
N ILE A 157 10.33 8.41 8.97
CA ILE A 157 11.66 8.48 9.59
C ILE A 157 12.76 8.59 8.52
N LEU A 158 12.65 7.85 7.42
CA LEU A 158 13.62 7.86 6.32
C LEU A 158 13.52 9.10 5.44
N GLY A 159 12.33 9.65 5.26
CA GLY A 159 12.04 10.73 4.31
C GLY A 159 12.81 12.03 4.58
N SER A 160 13.25 12.26 5.81
CA SER A 160 14.04 13.44 6.18
C SER A 160 15.50 13.38 5.71
N THR A 161 16.01 12.20 5.30
CA THR A 161 17.45 12.01 5.07
C THR A 161 17.78 11.18 3.83
N GLU A 162 16.83 10.42 3.30
CA GLU A 162 17.08 9.50 2.20
C GLU A 162 16.31 9.88 0.94
N HIS A 163 16.97 9.77 -0.20
CA HIS A 163 16.32 10.07 -1.49
C HIS A 163 15.23 9.01 -1.81
N PRO A 164 14.07 9.40 -2.39
CA PRO A 164 12.96 8.51 -2.71
C PRO A 164 13.37 7.29 -3.52
N VAL A 165 14.12 7.50 -4.60
CA VAL A 165 14.59 6.42 -5.50
C VAL A 165 15.39 5.37 -4.74
N LYS A 166 16.26 5.82 -3.80
CA LYS A 166 17.03 4.91 -2.94
C LYS A 166 16.09 4.07 -2.06
N THR A 167 15.10 4.68 -1.46
CA THR A 167 14.13 3.98 -0.60
C THR A 167 13.30 2.96 -1.37
N VAL A 168 12.88 3.28 -2.60
CA VAL A 168 12.17 2.35 -3.48
C VAL A 168 13.10 1.21 -3.90
N PHE A 169 14.35 1.49 -4.26
CA PHE A 169 15.33 0.47 -4.63
C PHE A 169 15.55 -0.53 -3.49
N TYR A 170 15.83 -0.08 -2.27
CA TYR A 170 16.00 -0.98 -1.12
C TYR A 170 14.78 -1.84 -0.85
N PHE A 171 13.58 -1.27 -1.02
CA PHE A 171 12.35 -2.03 -0.90
C PHE A 171 12.26 -3.16 -1.93
N MET A 172 12.55 -2.87 -3.19
CA MET A 172 12.51 -3.88 -4.25
C MET A 172 13.63 -4.91 -4.07
N PHE A 173 14.82 -4.48 -3.66
CA PHE A 173 15.95 -5.37 -3.41
C PHE A 173 15.67 -6.35 -2.27
N VAL A 174 15.16 -5.87 -1.15
CA VAL A 174 14.76 -6.75 -0.03
C VAL A 174 13.57 -7.63 -0.41
N SER A 175 12.61 -7.10 -1.19
CA SER A 175 11.50 -7.90 -1.73
C SER A 175 12.02 -9.04 -2.60
N PHE A 176 12.95 -8.76 -3.51
CA PHE A 176 13.60 -9.78 -4.33
C PHE A 176 14.27 -10.85 -3.49
N LEU A 177 15.12 -10.47 -2.53
CA LEU A 177 15.84 -11.43 -1.69
C LEU A 177 14.88 -12.27 -0.82
N ALA A 178 13.90 -11.63 -0.18
CA ALA A 178 12.95 -12.31 0.68
C ALA A 178 12.07 -13.32 -0.09
N THR A 179 11.65 -12.95 -1.31
CA THR A 179 10.76 -13.80 -2.12
C THR A 179 11.54 -14.84 -2.93
N LEU A 180 12.81 -14.61 -3.24
CA LEU A 180 13.69 -15.54 -3.95
C LEU A 180 13.77 -16.90 -3.24
N PHE A 181 13.89 -16.87 -1.91
CA PHE A 181 14.00 -18.09 -1.09
C PHE A 181 12.80 -19.04 -1.27
N PHE A 182 11.62 -18.48 -1.53
CA PHE A 182 10.38 -19.26 -1.68
C PHE A 182 10.12 -19.73 -3.12
N GLN A 183 10.86 -19.22 -4.14
CA GLN A 183 10.58 -19.55 -5.53
C GLN A 183 10.62 -21.07 -5.83
N PRO A 184 11.55 -21.86 -5.30
CA PRO A 184 11.57 -23.30 -5.56
C PRO A 184 10.26 -24.02 -5.17
N PHE A 185 9.49 -23.46 -4.24
CA PHE A 185 8.25 -24.05 -3.71
C PHE A 185 6.98 -23.52 -4.39
N VAL A 186 7.03 -22.30 -4.93
CA VAL A 186 5.83 -21.60 -5.44
C VAL A 186 5.91 -21.30 -6.94
N TRP A 187 7.04 -21.56 -7.59
CA TRP A 187 7.23 -21.20 -8.98
C TRP A 187 6.34 -22.00 -9.92
N LYS A 188 5.54 -21.29 -10.71
CA LYS A 188 4.77 -21.83 -11.83
C LYS A 188 5.10 -20.99 -13.05
N ASN A 189 5.48 -21.66 -14.17
CA ASN A 189 5.81 -20.95 -15.40
C ASN A 189 4.60 -20.14 -15.90
N PRO A 190 4.71 -18.79 -16.01
CA PRO A 190 3.63 -17.97 -16.48
C PRO A 190 3.40 -18.18 -17.99
N SER A 191 2.13 -18.24 -18.42
CA SER A 191 1.76 -18.14 -19.83
C SER A 191 2.09 -16.76 -20.38
N LEU A 192 2.10 -16.60 -21.71
CA LEU A 192 2.37 -15.32 -22.35
C LEU A 192 1.41 -14.23 -21.87
N ASP A 193 0.13 -14.53 -21.74
CA ASP A 193 -0.89 -13.58 -21.26
C ASP A 193 -0.59 -13.11 -19.82
N VAL A 194 -0.19 -14.05 -18.97
CA VAL A 194 0.18 -13.74 -17.59
C VAL A 194 1.48 -12.93 -17.54
N TRP A 195 2.44 -13.17 -18.43
CA TRP A 195 3.63 -12.32 -18.56
C TRP A 195 3.29 -10.87 -18.88
N PHE A 196 2.34 -10.62 -19.82
CA PHE A 196 1.87 -9.26 -20.10
C PHE A 196 1.24 -8.60 -18.87
N LEU A 197 0.44 -9.34 -18.10
CA LEU A 197 -0.15 -8.83 -16.86
C LEU A 197 0.92 -8.54 -15.80
N LEU A 198 1.92 -9.39 -15.62
CA LEU A 198 3.02 -9.20 -14.66
C LEU A 198 3.90 -8.00 -15.02
N ILE A 199 4.20 -7.80 -16.30
CA ILE A 199 4.94 -6.63 -16.79
C ILE A 199 4.11 -5.36 -16.56
N GLY A 200 2.84 -5.37 -16.95
CA GLY A 200 1.92 -4.24 -16.74
C GLY A 200 1.79 -3.88 -15.25
N LEU A 201 1.59 -4.88 -14.39
CA LEU A 201 1.55 -4.75 -12.94
C LEU A 201 2.83 -4.09 -12.40
N SER A 202 3.98 -4.52 -12.89
CA SER A 202 5.28 -4.00 -12.46
C SER A 202 5.52 -2.55 -12.91
N ILE A 203 5.08 -2.20 -14.12
CA ILE A 203 5.09 -0.82 -14.63
C ILE A 203 4.18 0.05 -13.78
N CYS A 204 2.97 -0.40 -13.48
CA CYS A 204 2.06 0.30 -12.57
C CYS A 204 2.65 0.48 -11.17
N ALA A 205 3.32 -0.55 -10.64
CA ALA A 205 4.02 -0.48 -9.36
C ALA A 205 5.15 0.56 -9.36
N PHE A 206 5.93 0.62 -10.44
CA PHE A 206 6.97 1.64 -10.61
C PHE A 206 6.39 3.06 -10.60
N PHE A 207 5.34 3.31 -11.38
CA PHE A 207 4.65 4.62 -11.38
C PHE A 207 4.02 4.95 -10.04
N THR A 208 3.33 4.00 -9.42
CA THR A 208 2.73 4.19 -8.08
C THR A 208 3.78 4.65 -7.07
N GLN A 209 4.86 3.90 -6.93
CA GLN A 209 5.91 4.20 -5.95
C GLN A 209 6.59 5.54 -6.24
N THR A 210 6.90 5.79 -7.49
CA THR A 210 7.59 7.02 -7.91
C THR A 210 6.68 8.25 -7.73
N LEU A 211 5.48 8.24 -8.30
CA LEU A 211 4.55 9.37 -8.25
C LEU A 211 4.06 9.66 -6.83
N MET A 212 3.78 8.62 -6.04
CA MET A 212 3.37 8.79 -4.63
C MET A 212 4.49 9.44 -3.81
N THR A 213 5.72 8.97 -3.99
CA THR A 213 6.86 9.51 -3.25
C THR A 213 7.15 10.95 -3.64
N TYR A 214 7.11 11.27 -4.95
CA TYR A 214 7.26 12.66 -5.41
C TYR A 214 6.12 13.55 -4.91
N ALA A 215 4.88 13.09 -4.93
CA ALA A 215 3.75 13.87 -4.43
C ALA A 215 3.90 14.23 -2.95
N LEU A 216 4.31 13.26 -2.11
CA LEU A 216 4.52 13.46 -0.69
C LEU A 216 5.73 14.37 -0.36
N GLN A 217 6.70 14.49 -1.28
CA GLN A 217 7.84 15.39 -1.10
C GLN A 217 7.61 16.81 -1.62
N LYS A 218 6.77 16.97 -2.64
CA LYS A 218 6.52 18.27 -3.30
C LYS A 218 5.41 19.08 -2.67
N ALA A 219 4.52 18.44 -1.92
CA ALA A 219 3.39 19.09 -1.29
C ALA A 219 3.19 18.58 0.15
N GLU A 220 2.58 19.42 0.98
CA GLU A 220 2.19 19.02 2.33
C GLU A 220 1.30 17.76 2.27
N ALA A 221 1.59 16.80 3.15
CA ALA A 221 0.80 15.58 3.25
C ALA A 221 -0.69 15.87 3.43
N SER A 222 -1.04 17.01 4.07
CA SER A 222 -2.40 17.54 4.24
C SER A 222 -3.15 17.81 2.94
N ILE A 223 -2.44 18.12 1.88
CA ILE A 223 -3.03 18.36 0.58
C ILE A 223 -3.12 17.06 -0.22
N VAL A 224 -2.11 16.20 -0.08
CA VAL A 224 -1.91 15.02 -0.94
C VAL A 224 -2.68 13.80 -0.46
N SER A 225 -2.73 13.55 0.86
CA SER A 225 -3.32 12.31 1.40
C SER A 225 -4.82 12.14 1.16
N PRO A 226 -5.67 13.20 1.14
CA PRO A 226 -7.08 13.01 0.81
C PRO A 226 -7.34 12.39 -0.57
N PHE A 227 -6.43 12.59 -1.52
CA PHE A 227 -6.55 11.97 -2.85
C PHE A 227 -6.45 10.46 -2.83
N ASN A 228 -5.91 9.83 -1.77
CA ASN A 228 -5.92 8.37 -1.62
C ASN A 228 -7.35 7.81 -1.59
N TYR A 229 -8.30 8.55 -1.03
CA TYR A 229 -9.70 8.12 -0.97
C TYR A 229 -10.37 8.04 -2.33
N THR A 230 -9.81 8.69 -3.37
CA THR A 230 -10.30 8.51 -4.75
C THR A 230 -10.07 7.09 -5.26
N GLY A 231 -9.23 6.31 -4.59
CA GLY A 231 -8.96 4.90 -4.93
C GLY A 231 -10.21 4.03 -4.94
N ILE A 232 -11.19 4.31 -4.07
CA ILE A 232 -12.45 3.55 -4.06
C ILE A 232 -13.24 3.77 -5.36
N ILE A 233 -13.24 4.99 -5.90
CA ILE A 233 -13.94 5.32 -7.14
C ILE A 233 -13.36 4.49 -8.29
N TRP A 234 -12.04 4.47 -8.43
CA TRP A 234 -11.36 3.69 -9.45
C TRP A 234 -11.52 2.18 -9.23
N ALA A 235 -11.51 1.72 -7.98
CA ALA A 235 -11.73 0.32 -7.65
C ALA A 235 -13.12 -0.15 -8.07
N ILE A 236 -14.17 0.64 -7.77
CA ILE A 236 -15.55 0.35 -8.19
C ILE A 236 -15.67 0.34 -9.72
N ILE A 237 -15.07 1.33 -10.38
CA ILE A 237 -15.07 1.40 -11.85
C ILE A 237 -14.43 0.14 -12.46
N PHE A 238 -13.27 -0.29 -11.97
CA PHE A 238 -12.61 -1.50 -12.50
C PHE A 238 -13.36 -2.78 -12.16
N ASP A 239 -13.89 -2.93 -10.94
CA ASP A 239 -14.70 -4.10 -10.58
C ASP A 239 -15.96 -4.18 -11.45
N LEU A 240 -16.61 -3.05 -11.73
CA LEU A 240 -17.78 -3.01 -12.60
C LEU A 240 -17.43 -3.32 -14.06
N LEU A 241 -16.39 -2.68 -14.62
CA LEU A 241 -16.04 -2.81 -16.03
C LEU A 241 -15.45 -4.18 -16.39
N ILE A 242 -14.69 -4.80 -15.50
CA ILE A 242 -13.95 -6.03 -15.78
C ILE A 242 -14.71 -7.27 -15.30
N TRP A 243 -15.34 -7.21 -14.12
CA TRP A 243 -16.01 -8.36 -13.50
C TRP A 243 -17.52 -8.19 -13.34
N ASN A 244 -18.08 -7.02 -13.70
CA ASN A 244 -19.50 -6.68 -13.52
C ASN A 244 -19.96 -6.87 -12.05
N VAL A 245 -19.10 -6.52 -11.09
CA VAL A 245 -19.35 -6.66 -9.65
C VAL A 245 -19.43 -5.28 -9.03
N LEU A 246 -20.48 -5.06 -8.23
CA LEU A 246 -20.61 -3.86 -7.38
C LEU A 246 -20.27 -4.22 -5.92
N PRO A 247 -19.71 -3.26 -5.15
CA PRO A 247 -19.44 -3.49 -3.74
C PRO A 247 -20.75 -3.71 -2.97
N VAL A 248 -20.70 -4.59 -1.96
CA VAL A 248 -21.84 -4.82 -1.07
C VAL A 248 -22.11 -3.60 -0.18
N THR A 249 -23.34 -3.48 0.31
CA THR A 249 -23.77 -2.31 1.11
C THR A 249 -22.88 -2.10 2.36
N SER A 250 -22.44 -3.17 3.00
CA SER A 250 -21.52 -3.11 4.15
C SER A 250 -20.18 -2.47 3.78
N THR A 251 -19.62 -2.79 2.62
CA THR A 251 -18.39 -2.16 2.11
C THR A 251 -18.58 -0.66 1.89
N ILE A 252 -19.72 -0.23 1.34
CA ILE A 252 -20.01 1.18 1.09
C ILE A 252 -20.16 1.93 2.42
N ILE A 253 -20.96 1.43 3.34
CA ILE A 253 -21.20 2.08 4.66
C ILE A 253 -19.89 2.12 5.46
N GLY A 254 -19.19 0.99 5.58
CA GLY A 254 -17.91 0.92 6.27
C GLY A 254 -16.87 1.86 5.65
N GLY A 255 -16.81 1.91 4.32
CA GLY A 255 -15.90 2.81 3.57
C GLY A 255 -16.17 4.27 3.82
N LEU A 256 -17.43 4.69 3.88
CA LEU A 256 -17.82 6.07 4.22
C LEU A 256 -17.36 6.44 5.65
N ILE A 257 -17.62 5.57 6.63
CA ILE A 257 -17.22 5.80 8.03
C ILE A 257 -15.68 5.88 8.15
N ILE A 258 -14.93 4.96 7.53
CA ILE A 258 -13.47 4.96 7.52
C ILE A 258 -12.94 6.25 6.87
N THR A 259 -13.50 6.64 5.73
CA THR A 259 -13.07 7.83 4.99
C THR A 259 -13.27 9.10 5.81
N ILE A 260 -14.45 9.29 6.41
CA ILE A 260 -14.77 10.45 7.26
C ILE A 260 -13.83 10.49 8.47
N SER A 261 -13.64 9.35 9.14
CA SER A 261 -12.74 9.22 10.29
C SER A 261 -11.29 9.52 9.90
N GLY A 262 -10.82 8.98 8.78
CA GLY A 262 -9.47 9.19 8.28
C GLY A 262 -9.20 10.65 7.90
N ILE A 263 -10.13 11.33 7.21
CA ILE A 263 -10.02 12.75 6.89
C ILE A 263 -10.01 13.61 8.17
N TYR A 264 -10.82 13.25 9.16
CA TYR A 264 -10.82 13.97 10.44
C TYR A 264 -9.49 13.81 11.19
N ILE A 265 -8.97 12.58 11.31
CA ILE A 265 -7.66 12.30 11.93
C ILE A 265 -6.59 13.14 11.25
N PHE A 266 -6.57 13.11 9.93
CA PHE A 266 -5.59 13.79 9.11
C PHE A 266 -5.62 15.32 9.29
N ASN A 267 -6.81 15.94 9.23
CA ASN A 267 -6.96 17.38 9.46
C ASN A 267 -6.50 17.81 10.85
N ARG A 268 -6.65 16.95 11.86
CA ARG A 268 -6.19 17.21 13.22
C ARG A 268 -4.67 17.10 13.35
N GLU A 269 -4.07 16.13 12.70
CA GLU A 269 -2.61 15.96 12.68
C GLU A 269 -1.92 17.20 12.09
N THR A 270 -2.42 17.70 10.97
CA THR A 270 -1.90 18.90 10.31
C THR A 270 -2.01 20.15 11.18
N LYS A 271 -3.17 20.34 11.85
CA LYS A 271 -3.35 21.48 12.77
C LYS A 271 -2.42 21.41 13.99
N SER A 272 -2.10 20.21 14.47
CA SER A 272 -1.17 19.99 15.58
C SER A 272 0.26 20.34 15.19
N LEU A 273 0.70 19.99 13.98
CA LEU A 273 2.01 20.33 13.45
C LEU A 273 2.19 21.84 13.28
N LYS A 274 1.19 22.54 12.71
CA LYS A 274 1.20 24.02 12.54
C LYS A 274 1.22 24.80 13.86
N ARG A 275 0.86 24.21 14.99
CA ARG A 275 0.92 24.83 16.32
C ARG A 275 2.27 24.65 17.04
N LYS A 276 3.13 23.77 16.53
CA LYS A 276 4.47 23.50 17.11
C LYS A 276 5.59 24.32 16.45
N PHE A 277 5.28 25.03 15.36
CA PHE A 277 6.09 26.03 14.68
C PHE A 277 5.40 27.41 14.77
#